data_637000a77754c523c5f6ccca114c3903
#
_entry.id   637000a77754c523c5f6ccca114c3903
#
_cell.length_a   1.000
_cell.length_b   1.000
_cell.length_c   1.000
_cell.angle_alpha   90.00
_cell.angle_beta   90.00
_cell.angle_gamma   90.00
#
_symmetry.space_group_name_H-M   'P 1'
#
loop_
_entity.id
_entity.type
_entity.pdbx_description
1 polymer ?
#
loop_
_entity_poly.entity_id
_entity_poly.type
_entity_poly.pdbx_seq_one_letter_code
_entity_poly.pdbx_strand_id
1 'polypeptide(L)'
;MMNAKGFSSPWAATVLTLFPDMFPGPLGQSLAGKALQTGIWSLKSLDIRAFAGDKHRSVDAPPFGGGPGMVLRPDVMDAALASVDKLPGRRIYLSPRGKCFDQSVAEALVEDPGVVLICGRFEGLDQRLIDARKLEEISLGDYVLSGGEIASFAVLDTCVRLLPGVL
;
A
#
# COMPACT_ATOMS: atom_id res chain seq x y z
N MET A 1 -13.83 -3.30 -22.82
CA MET A 1 -15.00 -3.68 -22.00
C MET A 1 -14.98 -2.82 -20.74
N MET A 2 -16.02 -2.07 -20.43
CA MET A 2 -16.15 -1.40 -19.13
C MET A 2 -16.44 -2.48 -18.09
N ASN A 3 -15.78 -2.38 -16.90
CA ASN A 3 -16.17 -3.22 -15.78
C ASN A 3 -17.57 -2.79 -15.27
N ALA A 4 -18.20 -3.60 -14.41
CA ALA A 4 -19.56 -3.35 -13.92
C ALA A 4 -19.74 -2.01 -13.15
N LYS A 5 -18.64 -1.31 -12.82
CA LYS A 5 -18.61 0.03 -12.21
C LYS A 5 -18.22 1.15 -13.21
N GLY A 6 -18.14 0.84 -14.52
CA GLY A 6 -17.86 1.84 -15.56
C GLY A 6 -16.40 2.20 -15.75
N PHE A 7 -15.46 1.53 -15.07
CA PHE A 7 -14.03 1.71 -15.31
C PHE A 7 -13.60 0.97 -16.58
N SER A 8 -12.84 1.64 -17.43
CA SER A 8 -12.30 1.06 -18.67
C SER A 8 -11.05 0.19 -18.44
N SER A 9 -10.56 0.08 -17.22
CA SER A 9 -9.34 -0.62 -16.82
C SER A 9 -9.55 -1.45 -15.54
N PRO A 10 -8.71 -2.45 -15.26
CA PRO A 10 -8.72 -3.19 -14.00
C PRO A 10 -8.63 -2.24 -12.79
N TRP A 11 -9.25 -2.62 -11.65
CA TRP A 11 -9.00 -1.94 -10.38
C TRP A 11 -7.52 -2.09 -10.01
N ALA A 12 -6.82 -0.98 -9.82
CA ALA A 12 -5.36 -0.99 -9.75
C ALA A 12 -4.86 -0.90 -8.32
N ALA A 13 -4.24 -1.97 -7.81
CA ALA A 13 -3.51 -1.95 -6.54
C ALA A 13 -2.02 -1.75 -6.79
N THR A 14 -1.43 -0.77 -6.11
CA THR A 14 0.02 -0.58 -6.07
C THR A 14 0.51 -0.61 -4.64
N VAL A 15 1.59 -1.33 -4.37
CA VAL A 15 2.16 -1.47 -3.02
C VAL A 15 3.61 -1.01 -3.03
N LEU A 16 3.93 -0.01 -2.21
CA LEU A 16 5.31 0.39 -1.90
C LEU A 16 5.79 -0.42 -0.70
N THR A 17 6.84 -1.22 -0.87
CA THR A 17 7.32 -2.17 0.14
C THR A 17 8.83 -2.39 0.03
N LEU A 18 9.45 -2.86 1.09
CA LEU A 18 10.83 -3.39 1.06
C LEU A 18 10.90 -4.87 0.64
N PHE A 19 9.74 -5.53 0.49
CA PHE A 19 9.66 -6.96 0.20
C PHE A 19 8.70 -7.25 -0.96
N PRO A 20 9.01 -6.79 -2.19
CA PRO A 20 8.12 -6.98 -3.34
C PRO A 20 7.82 -8.45 -3.64
N ASP A 21 8.76 -9.36 -3.32
CA ASP A 21 8.61 -10.80 -3.54
C ASP A 21 7.55 -11.46 -2.63
N MET A 22 7.06 -10.78 -1.61
CA MET A 22 5.91 -11.24 -0.83
C MET A 22 4.61 -11.23 -1.64
N PHE A 23 4.55 -10.43 -2.71
CA PHE A 23 3.36 -10.24 -3.55
C PHE A 23 3.40 -11.08 -4.84
N PRO A 24 2.26 -11.63 -5.28
CA PRO A 24 0.91 -11.45 -4.73
C PRO A 24 0.63 -12.29 -3.46
N GLY A 25 1.52 -13.19 -3.05
CA GLY A 25 1.32 -14.06 -1.89
C GLY A 25 -0.03 -14.79 -1.92
N PRO A 26 -0.81 -14.79 -0.84
CA PRO A 26 -2.11 -15.45 -0.78
C PRO A 26 -3.11 -14.89 -1.79
N LEU A 27 -2.98 -13.63 -2.20
CA LEU A 27 -3.86 -13.01 -3.20
C LEU A 27 -3.66 -13.57 -4.62
N GLY A 28 -2.60 -14.32 -4.87
CA GLY A 28 -2.39 -15.08 -6.11
C GLY A 28 -3.16 -16.40 -6.17
N GLN A 29 -3.93 -16.75 -5.14
CA GLN A 29 -4.64 -18.01 -5.03
C GLN A 29 -6.15 -17.78 -5.02
N SER A 30 -6.91 -18.89 -5.22
CA SER A 30 -8.38 -18.91 -5.11
C SER A 30 -9.06 -17.84 -6.00
N LEU A 31 -10.11 -17.21 -5.50
CA LEU A 31 -10.92 -16.24 -6.24
C LEU A 31 -10.16 -14.95 -6.55
N ALA A 32 -9.38 -14.44 -5.60
CA ALA A 32 -8.55 -13.24 -5.81
C ALA A 32 -7.49 -13.48 -6.90
N GLY A 33 -6.84 -14.65 -6.89
CA GLY A 33 -5.85 -15.03 -7.90
C GLY A 33 -6.48 -15.23 -9.30
N LYS A 34 -7.67 -15.85 -9.38
CA LYS A 34 -8.41 -15.95 -10.64
C LYS A 34 -8.78 -14.56 -11.18
N ALA A 35 -9.26 -13.66 -10.31
CA ALA A 35 -9.61 -12.29 -10.68
C ALA A 35 -8.39 -11.50 -11.16
N LEU A 36 -7.21 -11.72 -10.55
CA LEU A 36 -5.95 -11.15 -11.00
C LEU A 36 -5.57 -11.65 -12.41
N GLN A 37 -5.65 -12.96 -12.65
CA GLN A 37 -5.34 -13.58 -13.94
C GLN A 37 -6.30 -13.14 -15.06
N THR A 38 -7.57 -12.91 -14.73
CA THR A 38 -8.59 -12.46 -15.69
C THR A 38 -8.66 -10.94 -15.85
N GLY A 39 -7.82 -10.17 -15.13
CA GLY A 39 -7.72 -8.73 -15.28
C GLY A 39 -8.89 -7.95 -14.67
N ILE A 40 -9.63 -8.51 -13.70
CA ILE A 40 -10.62 -7.76 -12.92
C ILE A 40 -9.91 -6.72 -12.04
N TRP A 41 -8.76 -7.11 -11.50
CA TRP A 41 -7.85 -6.21 -10.81
C TRP A 41 -6.41 -6.45 -11.24
N SER A 42 -5.54 -5.53 -10.87
CA SER A 42 -4.10 -5.64 -11.13
C SER A 42 -3.31 -5.31 -9.88
N LEU A 43 -2.13 -5.91 -9.75
CA LEU A 43 -1.23 -5.69 -8.62
C LEU A 43 0.15 -5.33 -9.11
N LYS A 44 0.71 -4.24 -8.58
CA LYS A 44 2.09 -3.83 -8.78
C LYS A 44 2.76 -3.63 -7.43
N SER A 45 3.83 -4.37 -7.16
CA SER A 45 4.71 -4.14 -6.02
C SER A 45 5.95 -3.38 -6.46
N LEU A 46 6.32 -2.34 -5.73
CA LEU A 46 7.47 -1.49 -5.99
C LEU A 46 8.43 -1.56 -4.81
N ASP A 47 9.69 -1.94 -5.10
CA ASP A 47 10.74 -1.94 -4.09
C ASP A 47 11.16 -0.51 -3.75
N ILE A 48 10.95 -0.10 -2.50
CA ILE A 48 11.35 1.20 -1.98
C ILE A 48 12.87 1.42 -2.12
N ARG A 49 13.69 0.36 -2.06
CA ARG A 49 15.14 0.44 -2.24
C ARG A 49 15.56 0.94 -3.61
N ALA A 50 14.72 0.80 -4.62
CA ALA A 50 15.00 1.28 -5.96
C ALA A 50 15.07 2.81 -6.05
N PHE A 51 14.57 3.52 -5.04
CA PHE A 51 14.55 4.98 -4.97
C PHE A 51 15.67 5.56 -4.10
N ALA A 52 16.49 4.72 -3.47
CA ALA A 52 17.67 5.16 -2.74
C ALA A 52 18.79 5.51 -3.72
N GLY A 53 19.33 6.74 -3.59
CA GLY A 53 20.37 7.25 -4.49
C GLY A 53 21.80 6.83 -4.12
N ASP A 54 22.00 6.18 -2.97
CA ASP A 54 23.32 5.75 -2.49
C ASP A 54 23.67 4.32 -2.97
N LYS A 55 24.97 4.02 -2.99
CA LYS A 55 25.52 2.73 -3.43
C LYS A 55 24.95 1.53 -2.66
N HIS A 56 24.65 1.71 -1.37
CA HIS A 56 24.16 0.66 -0.49
C HIS A 56 22.64 0.55 -0.49
N ARG A 57 21.94 1.42 -1.21
CA ARG A 57 20.48 1.50 -1.26
C ARG A 57 19.87 1.55 0.14
N SER A 58 20.44 2.41 0.99
CA SER A 58 20.02 2.58 2.38
C SER A 58 18.63 3.20 2.44
N VAL A 59 17.74 2.57 3.19
CA VAL A 59 16.32 2.97 3.26
C VAL A 59 15.91 3.46 4.63
N ASP A 60 16.78 3.33 5.62
CA ASP A 60 16.53 3.67 7.02
C ASP A 60 17.58 4.65 7.54
N ALA A 61 17.20 5.43 8.53
CA ALA A 61 18.05 6.38 9.24
C ALA A 61 17.55 6.59 10.67
N PRO A 62 18.37 7.10 11.58
CA PRO A 62 17.92 7.55 12.89
C PRO A 62 16.79 8.58 12.75
N PRO A 63 15.81 8.60 13.67
CA PRO A 63 14.72 9.57 13.62
C PRO A 63 15.25 11.01 13.78
N PHE A 64 14.64 11.94 13.08
CA PHE A 64 14.97 13.36 13.20
C PHE A 64 14.67 13.84 14.63
N GLY A 65 15.62 14.53 15.24
CA GLY A 65 15.52 14.96 16.63
C GLY A 65 16.03 13.93 17.65
N GLY A 66 16.51 12.77 17.18
CA GLY A 66 17.06 11.70 18.03
C GLY A 66 15.97 10.76 18.55
N GLY A 67 16.39 9.76 19.30
CA GLY A 67 15.53 8.71 19.85
C GLY A 67 16.01 7.32 19.45
N PRO A 68 15.47 6.25 20.08
CA PRO A 68 15.81 4.88 19.74
C PRO A 68 15.15 4.46 18.41
N GLY A 69 15.70 3.42 17.81
CA GLY A 69 15.17 2.83 16.59
C GLY A 69 15.61 3.55 15.31
N MET A 70 15.03 3.11 14.21
CA MET A 70 15.27 3.61 12.86
C MET A 70 13.94 3.94 12.20
N VAL A 71 13.90 4.89 11.31
CA VAL A 71 12.73 5.23 10.49
C VAL A 71 13.08 5.06 9.03
N LEU A 72 12.07 4.85 8.19
CA LEU A 72 12.25 4.92 6.74
C LEU A 72 12.69 6.32 6.34
N ARG A 73 13.75 6.39 5.54
CA ARG A 73 14.35 7.66 5.08
C ARG A 73 13.31 8.49 4.32
N PRO A 74 13.03 9.73 4.76
CA PRO A 74 12.02 10.58 4.12
C PRO A 74 12.31 10.88 2.66
N ASP A 75 13.56 11.10 2.28
CA ASP A 75 13.98 11.39 0.91
C ASP A 75 13.73 10.21 -0.03
N VAL A 76 14.02 8.99 0.41
CA VAL A 76 13.77 7.76 -0.35
C VAL A 76 12.27 7.52 -0.51
N MET A 77 11.52 7.68 0.58
CA MET A 77 10.07 7.52 0.58
C MET A 77 9.37 8.59 -0.26
N ASP A 78 9.87 9.84 -0.23
CA ASP A 78 9.35 10.93 -1.05
C ASP A 78 9.53 10.65 -2.55
N ALA A 79 10.71 10.15 -2.94
CA ALA A 79 10.97 9.74 -4.32
C ALA A 79 10.09 8.56 -4.74
N ALA A 80 9.88 7.56 -3.86
CA ALA A 80 8.98 6.46 -4.11
C ALA A 80 7.52 6.92 -4.30
N LEU A 81 7.04 7.80 -3.44
CA LEU A 81 5.70 8.39 -3.53
C LEU A 81 5.54 9.23 -4.81
N ALA A 82 6.55 10.03 -5.18
CA ALA A 82 6.53 10.81 -6.43
C ALA A 82 6.37 9.91 -7.67
N SER A 83 6.96 8.71 -7.66
CA SER A 83 6.84 7.77 -8.77
C SER A 83 5.42 7.26 -9.01
N VAL A 84 4.56 7.36 -8.01
CA VAL A 84 3.17 6.90 -8.04
C VAL A 84 2.14 8.05 -8.02
N ASP A 85 2.58 9.31 -8.11
CA ASP A 85 1.69 10.48 -8.06
C ASP A 85 0.61 10.48 -9.16
N LYS A 86 0.91 9.90 -10.31
CA LYS A 86 -0.02 9.80 -11.46
C LYS A 86 -0.90 8.57 -11.42
N LEU A 87 -0.69 7.65 -10.48
CA LEU A 87 -1.52 6.45 -10.35
C LEU A 87 -2.86 6.80 -9.71
N PRO A 88 -3.92 6.08 -10.10
CA PRO A 88 -5.25 6.34 -9.56
C PRO A 88 -5.38 5.88 -8.10
N GLY A 89 -6.36 6.45 -7.39
CA GLY A 89 -6.77 6.04 -6.07
C GLY A 89 -6.05 6.75 -4.92
N ARG A 90 -6.47 6.42 -3.71
CA ARG A 90 -5.96 7.01 -2.47
C ARG A 90 -4.57 6.46 -2.12
N ARG A 91 -3.78 7.26 -1.40
CA ARG A 91 -2.47 6.89 -0.86
C ARG A 91 -2.63 6.60 0.62
N ILE A 92 -2.50 5.33 0.96
CA ILE A 92 -2.77 4.83 2.29
C ILE A 92 -1.49 4.30 2.92
N TYR A 93 -1.10 4.92 4.02
CA TYR A 93 -0.05 4.41 4.88
C TYR A 93 -0.65 3.49 5.94
N LEU A 94 -0.19 2.23 5.95
CA LEU A 94 -0.64 1.22 6.91
C LEU A 94 0.12 1.38 8.23
N SER A 95 -0.57 1.90 9.23
CA SER A 95 -0.03 2.32 10.52
C SER A 95 -0.98 1.97 11.66
N PRO A 96 -0.49 1.46 12.80
CA PRO A 96 -1.37 1.18 13.95
C PRO A 96 -2.03 2.44 14.54
N ARG A 97 -1.54 3.64 14.19
CA ARG A 97 -2.11 4.93 14.62
C ARG A 97 -3.27 5.40 13.74
N GLY A 98 -3.47 4.75 12.60
CA GLY A 98 -4.48 5.16 11.62
C GLY A 98 -5.91 4.91 12.08
N LYS A 99 -6.85 5.43 11.28
CA LYS A 99 -8.27 5.09 11.42
C LYS A 99 -8.46 3.58 11.25
N CYS A 100 -9.31 2.97 12.06
CA CYS A 100 -9.61 1.54 11.96
C CYS A 100 -10.19 1.20 10.58
N PHE A 101 -9.62 0.18 9.94
CA PHE A 101 -10.13 -0.40 8.71
C PHE A 101 -11.37 -1.24 9.01
N ASP A 102 -12.46 -0.94 8.35
CA ASP A 102 -13.71 -1.67 8.44
C ASP A 102 -14.32 -1.89 7.05
N GLN A 103 -15.45 -2.57 6.99
CA GLN A 103 -16.14 -2.87 5.74
C GLN A 103 -16.50 -1.59 4.96
N SER A 104 -16.91 -0.53 5.65
CA SER A 104 -17.29 0.73 5.02
C SER A 104 -16.11 1.43 4.33
N VAL A 105 -14.92 1.33 4.93
CA VAL A 105 -13.68 1.82 4.32
C VAL A 105 -13.34 1.01 3.06
N ALA A 106 -13.47 -0.32 3.11
CA ALA A 106 -13.23 -1.17 1.94
C ALA A 106 -14.19 -0.84 0.79
N GLU A 107 -15.49 -0.66 1.09
CA GLU A 107 -16.51 -0.25 0.11
C GLU A 107 -16.17 1.10 -0.52
N ALA A 108 -15.72 2.07 0.27
CA ALA A 108 -15.29 3.36 -0.26
C ALA A 108 -14.03 3.27 -1.13
N LEU A 109 -13.08 2.38 -0.79
CA LEU A 109 -11.86 2.19 -1.58
C LEU A 109 -12.13 1.58 -2.96
N VAL A 110 -13.11 0.69 -3.08
CA VAL A 110 -13.42 0.07 -4.37
C VAL A 110 -14.27 0.96 -5.29
N GLU A 111 -14.80 2.08 -4.79
CA GLU A 111 -15.40 3.12 -5.65
C GLU A 111 -14.35 3.91 -6.42
N ASP A 112 -13.13 4.01 -5.92
CA ASP A 112 -11.99 4.59 -6.63
C ASP A 112 -11.44 3.60 -7.66
N PRO A 113 -10.75 4.06 -8.72
CA PRO A 113 -10.19 3.18 -9.75
C PRO A 113 -8.98 2.36 -9.28
N GLY A 114 -8.56 2.52 -8.03
CA GLY A 114 -7.46 1.77 -7.44
C GLY A 114 -7.01 2.32 -6.08
N VAL A 115 -5.90 1.80 -5.59
CA VAL A 115 -5.30 2.19 -4.31
C VAL A 115 -3.77 2.09 -4.36
N VAL A 116 -3.10 3.00 -3.67
CA VAL A 116 -1.66 2.91 -3.40
C VAL A 116 -1.47 2.66 -1.91
N LEU A 117 -0.93 1.50 -1.54
CA LEU A 117 -0.63 1.12 -0.16
C LEU A 117 0.85 1.31 0.13
N ILE A 118 1.16 1.93 1.25
CA ILE A 118 2.52 2.16 1.74
C ILE A 118 2.75 1.25 2.95
N CYS A 119 3.66 0.29 2.80
CA CYS A 119 4.05 -0.64 3.85
C CYS A 119 5.21 -0.06 4.65
N GLY A 120 4.93 0.41 5.86
CA GLY A 120 5.95 0.85 6.80
C GLY A 120 6.78 -0.31 7.34
N ARG A 121 8.04 -0.01 7.68
CA ARG A 121 8.96 -0.88 8.40
C ARG A 121 9.72 -0.04 9.44
N PHE A 122 10.46 -0.69 10.32
CA PHE A 122 11.14 -0.03 11.43
C PHE A 122 10.13 0.70 12.33
N GLU A 123 10.44 1.92 12.77
CA GLU A 123 9.51 2.78 13.53
C GLU A 123 8.53 3.55 12.63
N GLY A 124 8.51 3.25 11.32
CA GLY A 124 7.57 3.82 10.35
C GLY A 124 8.13 4.99 9.55
N LEU A 125 7.24 5.90 9.13
CA LEU A 125 7.54 7.08 8.35
C LEU A 125 7.69 8.31 9.23
N ASP A 126 8.51 9.25 8.77
CA ASP A 126 8.59 10.58 9.36
C ASP A 126 7.24 11.32 9.20
N GLN A 127 6.74 11.89 10.30
CA GLN A 127 5.44 12.56 10.31
C GLN A 127 5.36 13.70 9.29
N ARG A 128 6.46 14.41 9.07
CA ARG A 128 6.52 15.52 8.10
C ARG A 128 6.26 15.04 6.67
N LEU A 129 6.66 13.81 6.34
CA LEU A 129 6.36 13.21 5.04
C LEU A 129 4.89 12.83 4.92
N ILE A 130 4.32 12.25 5.97
CA ILE A 130 2.88 11.90 6.02
C ILE A 130 2.04 13.15 5.76
N ASP A 131 2.35 14.24 6.45
CA ASP A 131 1.65 15.52 6.33
C ASP A 131 1.84 16.17 4.95
N ALA A 132 3.09 16.24 4.47
CA ALA A 132 3.42 16.85 3.19
C ALA A 132 2.78 16.13 2.00
N ARG A 133 2.74 14.80 2.03
CA ARG A 133 2.13 13.94 1.00
C ARG A 133 0.64 13.67 1.24
N LYS A 134 0.08 14.19 2.35
CA LYS A 134 -1.33 13.98 2.75
C LYS A 134 -1.73 12.51 2.72
N LEU A 135 -0.88 11.66 3.30
CA LEU A 135 -1.15 10.24 3.35
C LEU A 135 -2.30 9.96 4.33
N GLU A 136 -3.22 9.12 3.91
CA GLU A 136 -4.26 8.61 4.80
C GLU A 136 -3.68 7.46 5.64
N GLU A 137 -3.79 7.52 6.95
CA GLU A 137 -3.34 6.45 7.84
C GLU A 137 -4.50 5.51 8.16
N ILE A 138 -4.29 4.20 7.91
CA ILE A 138 -5.27 3.14 8.20
C ILE A 138 -4.63 2.07 9.07
N SER A 139 -5.36 1.64 10.10
CA SER A 139 -4.99 0.56 11.02
C SER A 139 -5.91 -0.64 10.87
N LEU A 140 -5.35 -1.85 10.94
CA LEU A 140 -6.15 -3.09 11.01
C LEU A 140 -6.72 -3.38 12.40
N GLY A 141 -6.18 -2.76 13.45
CA GLY A 141 -6.60 -3.00 14.82
C GLY A 141 -5.58 -2.51 15.84
N ASP A 142 -5.92 -2.67 17.10
CA ASP A 142 -5.08 -2.25 18.23
C ASP A 142 -3.97 -3.28 18.54
N TYR A 143 -3.04 -3.41 17.59
CA TYR A 143 -1.84 -4.23 17.70
C TYR A 143 -0.78 -3.76 16.70
N VAL A 144 0.48 -4.16 16.94
CA VAL A 144 1.61 -3.80 16.08
C VAL A 144 2.07 -5.02 15.31
N LEU A 145 2.15 -4.89 13.98
CA LEU A 145 2.77 -5.87 13.07
C LEU A 145 4.23 -5.52 12.82
N SER A 146 5.03 -6.49 12.37
CA SER A 146 6.43 -6.27 11.99
C SER A 146 6.61 -5.39 10.75
N GLY A 147 5.52 -5.12 10.02
CA GLY A 147 5.49 -4.25 8.82
C GLY A 147 4.12 -4.21 8.19
N GLY A 148 3.94 -3.33 7.22
CA GLY A 148 2.66 -3.09 6.56
C GLY A 148 2.23 -4.18 5.57
N GLU A 149 3.10 -5.12 5.20
CA GLU A 149 2.80 -6.10 4.13
C GLU A 149 1.62 -7.02 4.50
N ILE A 150 1.58 -7.52 5.75
CA ILE A 150 0.46 -8.36 6.22
C ILE A 150 -0.84 -7.56 6.25
N ALA A 151 -0.76 -6.30 6.70
CA ALA A 151 -1.90 -5.40 6.68
C ALA A 151 -2.39 -5.14 5.24
N SER A 152 -1.49 -4.98 4.29
CA SER A 152 -1.85 -4.77 2.88
C SER A 152 -2.59 -5.96 2.28
N PHE A 153 -2.22 -7.19 2.64
CA PHE A 153 -2.97 -8.38 2.20
C PHE A 153 -4.41 -8.37 2.71
N ALA A 154 -4.63 -8.03 3.97
CA ALA A 154 -5.98 -7.97 4.54
C ALA A 154 -6.83 -6.88 3.86
N VAL A 155 -6.26 -5.69 3.66
CA VAL A 155 -6.94 -4.58 2.96
C VAL A 155 -7.28 -4.99 1.51
N LEU A 156 -6.31 -5.52 0.77
CA LEU A 156 -6.52 -5.91 -0.62
C LEU A 156 -7.49 -7.07 -0.76
N ASP A 157 -7.43 -8.09 0.09
CA ASP A 157 -8.39 -9.20 0.07
C ASP A 157 -9.81 -8.71 0.27
N THR A 158 -10.02 -7.84 1.26
CA THR A 158 -11.33 -7.24 1.55
C THR A 158 -11.85 -6.41 0.37
N CYS A 159 -10.98 -5.62 -0.28
CA CYS A 159 -11.36 -4.83 -1.45
C CYS A 159 -11.64 -5.69 -2.67
N VAL A 160 -10.73 -6.62 -3.00
CA VAL A 160 -10.84 -7.45 -4.21
C VAL A 160 -12.12 -8.28 -4.23
N ARG A 161 -12.52 -8.85 -3.09
CA ARG A 161 -13.77 -9.62 -3.03
C ARG A 161 -15.04 -8.81 -3.28
N LEU A 162 -14.97 -7.47 -3.15
CA LEU A 162 -16.08 -6.55 -3.43
C LEU A 162 -16.18 -6.16 -4.91
N LEU A 163 -15.15 -6.47 -5.71
CA LEU A 163 -15.15 -6.15 -7.11
C LEU A 163 -16.14 -7.03 -7.88
N PRO A 164 -16.94 -6.46 -8.80
CA PRO A 164 -17.90 -7.23 -9.59
C PRO A 164 -17.22 -8.36 -10.36
N GLY A 165 -17.75 -9.57 -10.25
CA GLY A 165 -17.26 -10.76 -10.95
C GLY A 165 -16.16 -11.53 -10.21
N VAL A 166 -15.84 -11.18 -8.98
CA VAL A 166 -14.91 -11.95 -8.11
C VAL A 166 -15.67 -13.01 -7.31
N LEU A 167 -16.83 -12.66 -6.78
CA LEU A 167 -17.77 -13.58 -6.09
C LEU A 167 -18.97 -13.85 -6.94
#